data_ccdc94c27f5e1c9a4754d72e040277f3
#
_entry.id   ccdc94c27f5e1c9a4754d72e040277f3
#
_cell.length_a   1.000
_cell.length_b   1.000
_cell.length_c   1.000
_cell.angle_alpha   90.00
_cell.angle_beta   90.00
_cell.angle_gamma   90.00
#
_symmetry.space_group_name_H-M   'P 1'
#
loop_
_entity.id
_entity.type
_entity.pdbx_description
1 polymer ?
#
loop_
_entity_poly.entity_id
_entity_poly.type
_entity_poly.pdbx_seq_one_letter_code
_entity_poly.pdbx_strand_id
1 'polypeptide(L)'
;MKLILITTALLQSLLFASFSGNIVDKNTSAPIINAIISDSIISVKSDENGSFTIDTNETNIHIKAYGYRPYKINFENNTTNLKLESITVKALYLTFWAANTTSKRIKKILNMIDDTEVNALVIDIKNEYGSTVFKTSFEQANSYGAHKNRTNRDIENFMQLLKSKNIYTIARIVTFKDELQASNNPDYAIKKIDGTIWRNHDNMAWVDPYDVRSHEYAISMAEEAAKVGFDEINFDYIRFPAKAGLKFCETNNQENRVKTIGEFLDLAQSRLRKYGVFISVDTYGNICWSNDDNNIGQTVLSLAKHADYISPMLYPSGFASGSFYFEYPSEHPYAVIYRSIKNIKDRIDSKRVRPWLQYFKDYAHTKRHYRKFEVREQIRATEDINTSGWMMWSPSSRYHLNYFVKEDE
;
A
#
# COMPACT_ATOMS: atom_id res chain seq x y z
N MET A 1 26.93 -38.06 -54.44
CA MET A 1 25.99 -38.47 -53.38
C MET A 1 25.97 -37.38 -52.31
N LYS A 2 24.95 -36.48 -52.33
CA LYS A 2 24.81 -35.38 -51.37
C LYS A 2 23.96 -35.92 -50.23
N LEU A 3 24.54 -35.98 -49.01
CA LEU A 3 23.82 -36.33 -47.80
C LEU A 3 23.04 -35.11 -47.33
N ILE A 4 21.71 -35.17 -47.34
CA ILE A 4 20.81 -34.15 -46.79
C ILE A 4 20.63 -34.53 -45.32
N LEU A 5 21.23 -33.76 -44.38
CA LEU A 5 20.90 -33.81 -42.95
C LEU A 5 19.58 -33.10 -42.75
N ILE A 6 18.52 -33.84 -42.43
CA ILE A 6 17.25 -33.32 -41.94
C ILE A 6 17.38 -33.17 -40.42
N THR A 7 17.58 -31.93 -39.97
CA THR A 7 17.46 -31.56 -38.57
C THR A 7 16.00 -31.45 -38.20
N THR A 8 15.44 -32.47 -37.59
CA THR A 8 14.12 -32.42 -36.90
C THR A 8 14.26 -31.60 -35.63
N ALA A 9 13.79 -30.34 -35.70
CA ALA A 9 13.58 -29.57 -34.46
C ALA A 9 12.38 -30.19 -33.71
N LEU A 10 12.65 -30.88 -32.60
CA LEU A 10 11.61 -31.25 -31.62
C LEU A 10 11.10 -29.95 -30.99
N LEU A 11 9.94 -29.48 -31.42
CA LEU A 11 9.13 -28.58 -30.62
C LEU A 11 8.65 -29.39 -29.40
N GLN A 12 9.31 -29.27 -28.27
CA GLN A 12 8.73 -29.65 -26.99
C GLN A 12 7.58 -28.67 -26.71
N SER A 13 6.35 -29.07 -26.97
CA SER A 13 5.18 -28.41 -26.41
C SER A 13 5.27 -28.52 -24.89
N LEU A 14 5.53 -27.42 -24.23
CA LEU A 14 5.38 -27.32 -22.77
C LEU A 14 3.89 -27.56 -22.49
N LEU A 15 3.55 -28.77 -22.05
CA LEU A 15 2.23 -29.09 -21.53
C LEU A 15 2.12 -28.39 -20.16
N PHE A 16 1.46 -27.23 -20.12
CA PHE A 16 1.02 -26.64 -18.87
C PHE A 16 -0.14 -27.47 -18.32
N ALA A 17 -0.16 -27.67 -17.01
CA ALA A 17 -1.38 -28.13 -16.35
C ALA A 17 -2.38 -26.98 -16.35
N SER A 18 -3.63 -27.25 -16.75
CA SER A 18 -4.71 -26.26 -16.74
C SER A 18 -5.52 -26.41 -15.46
N PHE A 19 -5.63 -25.33 -14.70
CA PHE A 19 -6.45 -25.28 -13.50
C PHE A 19 -7.65 -24.37 -13.70
N SER A 20 -8.86 -24.91 -13.46
CA SER A 20 -10.11 -24.20 -13.60
C SER A 20 -10.93 -24.27 -12.32
N GLY A 21 -11.67 -23.21 -12.02
CA GLY A 21 -12.53 -23.16 -10.84
C GLY A 21 -13.47 -21.97 -10.86
N ASN A 22 -14.27 -21.88 -9.78
CA ASN A 22 -15.17 -20.77 -9.53
C ASN A 22 -14.81 -20.07 -8.23
N ILE A 23 -14.92 -18.77 -8.22
CA ILE A 23 -14.66 -17.92 -7.06
C ILE A 23 -15.96 -17.28 -6.63
N VAL A 24 -16.33 -17.48 -5.36
CA VAL A 24 -17.56 -16.95 -4.79
C VAL A 24 -17.30 -16.27 -3.44
N ASP A 25 -18.16 -15.35 -3.07
CA ASP A 25 -18.19 -14.78 -1.72
C ASP A 25 -18.58 -15.85 -0.69
N LYS A 26 -17.83 -15.93 0.40
CA LYS A 26 -17.99 -16.96 1.43
C LYS A 26 -19.36 -16.93 2.11
N ASN A 27 -19.94 -15.73 2.26
CA ASN A 27 -21.17 -15.51 3.02
C ASN A 27 -22.41 -15.53 2.15
N THR A 28 -22.33 -14.90 0.96
CA THR A 28 -23.49 -14.74 0.05
C THR A 28 -23.56 -15.80 -1.05
N SER A 29 -22.43 -16.51 -1.30
CA SER A 29 -22.25 -17.41 -2.45
C SER A 29 -22.37 -16.70 -3.81
N ALA A 30 -22.38 -15.38 -3.86
CA ALA A 30 -22.39 -14.62 -5.10
C ALA A 30 -21.05 -14.78 -5.84
N PRO A 31 -21.04 -14.87 -7.19
CA PRO A 31 -19.81 -14.94 -7.97
C PRO A 31 -18.97 -13.67 -7.79
N ILE A 32 -17.64 -13.83 -7.71
CA ILE A 32 -16.73 -12.71 -7.63
C ILE A 32 -16.12 -12.46 -9.01
N ILE A 33 -16.53 -11.35 -9.62
CA ILE A 33 -16.13 -10.93 -10.96
C ILE A 33 -14.79 -10.20 -10.89
N ASN A 34 -13.94 -10.40 -11.91
CA ASN A 34 -12.63 -9.74 -12.01
C ASN A 34 -11.67 -10.04 -10.83
N ALA A 35 -11.88 -11.13 -10.10
CA ALA A 35 -10.85 -11.61 -9.19
C ALA A 35 -9.58 -11.91 -9.98
N ILE A 36 -8.41 -11.54 -9.45
CA ILE A 36 -7.11 -11.77 -10.07
C ILE A 36 -6.55 -13.09 -9.54
N ILE A 37 -6.37 -14.05 -10.42
CA ILE A 37 -5.80 -15.36 -10.13
C ILE A 37 -4.39 -15.38 -10.74
N SER A 38 -3.35 -15.61 -9.95
CA SER A 38 -1.97 -15.52 -10.40
C SER A 38 -1.06 -16.59 -9.81
N ASP A 39 -0.10 -17.01 -10.60
CA ASP A 39 1.14 -17.64 -10.15
C ASP A 39 2.27 -16.59 -10.07
N SER A 40 3.54 -17.01 -10.10
CA SER A 40 4.69 -16.09 -10.08
C SER A 40 4.90 -15.35 -11.41
N ILE A 41 4.33 -15.83 -12.54
CA ILE A 41 4.63 -15.37 -13.90
C ILE A 41 3.42 -14.75 -14.56
N ILE A 42 2.25 -15.42 -14.51
CA ILE A 42 1.04 -15.04 -15.21
C ILE A 42 -0.10 -14.67 -14.28
N SER A 43 -1.08 -13.98 -14.80
CA SER A 43 -2.34 -13.73 -14.12
C SER A 43 -3.52 -13.74 -15.09
N VAL A 44 -4.66 -14.24 -14.62
CA VAL A 44 -5.95 -14.23 -15.32
C VAL A 44 -7.01 -13.58 -14.42
N LYS A 45 -8.17 -13.28 -14.99
CA LYS A 45 -9.31 -12.76 -14.22
C LYS A 45 -10.49 -13.70 -14.30
N SER A 46 -11.26 -13.78 -13.22
CA SER A 46 -12.55 -14.45 -13.24
C SER A 46 -13.57 -13.68 -14.09
N ASP A 47 -14.46 -14.42 -14.73
CA ASP A 47 -15.55 -13.90 -15.56
C ASP A 47 -16.78 -13.46 -14.72
N GLU A 48 -17.90 -13.16 -15.38
CA GLU A 48 -19.15 -12.73 -14.77
C GLU A 48 -19.81 -13.79 -13.87
N ASN A 49 -19.46 -15.06 -14.04
CA ASN A 49 -19.91 -16.19 -13.23
C ASN A 49 -18.91 -16.58 -12.13
N GLY A 50 -17.82 -15.79 -11.98
CA GLY A 50 -16.71 -16.09 -11.07
C GLY A 50 -15.80 -17.20 -11.57
N SER A 51 -15.96 -17.69 -12.80
CA SER A 51 -15.18 -18.79 -13.38
C SER A 51 -13.83 -18.29 -13.88
N PHE A 52 -12.82 -19.14 -13.78
CA PHE A 52 -11.48 -18.86 -14.30
C PHE A 52 -10.80 -20.12 -14.79
N THR A 53 -9.81 -19.93 -15.66
CA THR A 53 -8.86 -20.98 -16.07
C THR A 53 -7.48 -20.35 -16.15
N ILE A 54 -6.48 -21.00 -15.53
CA ILE A 54 -5.07 -20.60 -15.58
C ILE A 54 -4.20 -21.79 -15.97
N ASP A 55 -3.35 -21.60 -16.98
CA ASP A 55 -2.41 -22.62 -17.46
C ASP A 55 -1.05 -22.40 -16.77
N THR A 56 -0.71 -23.27 -15.83
CA THR A 56 0.49 -23.12 -15.01
C THR A 56 1.01 -24.48 -14.53
N ASN A 57 2.32 -24.52 -14.28
CA ASN A 57 2.99 -25.66 -13.64
C ASN A 57 3.29 -25.40 -12.15
N GLU A 58 2.89 -24.23 -11.64
CA GLU A 58 3.10 -23.92 -10.22
C GLU A 58 1.98 -24.51 -9.36
N THR A 59 2.36 -25.02 -8.19
CA THR A 59 1.41 -25.57 -7.22
C THR A 59 0.73 -24.53 -6.36
N ASN A 60 1.34 -23.36 -6.23
CA ASN A 60 0.83 -22.26 -5.40
C ASN A 60 0.21 -21.17 -6.27
N ILE A 61 -1.10 -20.96 -6.10
CA ILE A 61 -1.84 -19.91 -6.79
C ILE A 61 -2.37 -18.92 -5.77
N HIS A 62 -2.26 -17.64 -6.11
CA HIS A 62 -2.75 -16.53 -5.32
C HIS A 62 -3.99 -15.92 -5.97
N ILE A 63 -4.97 -15.58 -5.14
CA ILE A 63 -6.21 -14.97 -5.58
C ILE A 63 -6.43 -13.66 -4.81
N LYS A 64 -6.67 -12.58 -5.55
CA LYS A 64 -6.99 -11.26 -5.02
C LYS A 64 -8.28 -10.75 -5.63
N ALA A 65 -9.15 -10.17 -4.80
CA ALA A 65 -10.30 -9.40 -5.29
C ALA A 65 -10.52 -8.19 -4.38
N TYR A 66 -10.95 -7.06 -4.95
CA TYR A 66 -11.17 -5.84 -4.17
C TYR A 66 -12.28 -6.05 -3.14
N GLY A 67 -11.99 -5.71 -1.87
CA GLY A 67 -12.91 -5.94 -0.75
C GLY A 67 -12.86 -7.36 -0.16
N TYR A 68 -11.86 -8.17 -0.54
CA TYR A 68 -11.65 -9.52 -0.01
C TYR A 68 -10.24 -9.69 0.57
N ARG A 69 -10.10 -10.64 1.48
CA ARG A 69 -8.78 -11.06 1.95
C ARG A 69 -8.00 -11.75 0.83
N PRO A 70 -6.66 -11.57 0.74
CA PRO A 70 -5.86 -12.35 -0.19
C PRO A 70 -5.99 -13.84 0.16
N TYR A 71 -6.10 -14.67 -0.85
CA TYR A 71 -6.28 -16.10 -0.68
C TYR A 71 -5.19 -16.88 -1.43
N LYS A 72 -4.67 -17.94 -0.81
CA LYS A 72 -3.69 -18.82 -1.41
C LYS A 72 -4.24 -20.24 -1.45
N ILE A 73 -4.11 -20.89 -2.59
CA ILE A 73 -4.46 -22.30 -2.79
C ILE A 73 -3.25 -23.10 -3.27
N ASN A 74 -3.19 -24.36 -2.83
CA ASN A 74 -2.29 -25.34 -3.39
C ASN A 74 -3.08 -26.33 -4.26
N PHE A 75 -2.67 -26.57 -5.50
CA PHE A 75 -3.35 -27.41 -6.48
C PHE A 75 -3.55 -28.88 -6.09
N GLU A 76 -2.75 -29.39 -5.18
CA GLU A 76 -2.88 -30.80 -4.74
C GLU A 76 -4.27 -31.13 -4.18
N ASN A 77 -5.09 -30.12 -3.89
CA ASN A 77 -6.36 -30.29 -3.20
C ASN A 77 -7.60 -30.38 -4.11
N ASN A 78 -7.48 -30.40 -5.44
CA ASN A 78 -8.60 -30.51 -6.42
C ASN A 78 -9.84 -29.63 -6.10
N THR A 79 -9.64 -28.48 -5.42
CA THR A 79 -10.74 -27.62 -5.00
C THR A 79 -11.13 -26.70 -6.16
N THR A 80 -12.30 -26.90 -6.74
CA THR A 80 -12.81 -26.12 -7.87
C THR A 80 -13.67 -24.93 -7.44
N ASN A 81 -14.21 -24.94 -6.20
CA ASN A 81 -15.06 -23.89 -5.67
C ASN A 81 -14.34 -23.14 -4.54
N LEU A 82 -13.85 -21.94 -4.84
CA LEU A 82 -13.06 -21.13 -3.94
C LEU A 82 -13.94 -20.06 -3.28
N LYS A 83 -13.92 -20.01 -1.94
CA LYS A 83 -14.73 -19.08 -1.15
C LYS A 83 -13.84 -18.01 -0.55
N LEU A 84 -13.97 -16.77 -1.01
CA LEU A 84 -13.23 -15.65 -0.45
C LEU A 84 -14.00 -14.99 0.69
N GLU A 85 -13.26 -14.58 1.71
CA GLU A 85 -13.78 -13.85 2.86
C GLU A 85 -13.75 -12.34 2.55
N SER A 86 -14.92 -11.71 2.55
CA SER A 86 -15.03 -10.25 2.37
C SER A 86 -14.47 -9.49 3.57
N ILE A 87 -13.83 -8.35 3.31
CA ILE A 87 -13.30 -7.46 4.33
C ILE A 87 -13.43 -6.00 3.92
N THR A 88 -13.95 -5.17 4.83
CA THR A 88 -13.77 -3.72 4.81
C THR A 88 -12.68 -3.39 5.80
N VAL A 89 -11.52 -2.94 5.30
CA VAL A 89 -10.32 -2.73 6.12
C VAL A 89 -10.45 -1.49 6.99
N LYS A 90 -10.44 -1.65 8.32
CA LYS A 90 -10.52 -0.60 9.33
C LYS A 90 -9.22 -0.60 10.14
N ALA A 91 -8.22 0.16 9.67
CA ALA A 91 -6.85 0.02 10.12
C ALA A 91 -6.40 1.14 11.06
N LEU A 92 -5.62 0.77 12.08
CA LEU A 92 -4.85 1.71 12.89
C LEU A 92 -3.37 1.69 12.49
N TYR A 93 -2.76 2.86 12.42
CA TYR A 93 -1.32 2.99 12.17
C TYR A 93 -0.50 2.64 13.42
N LEU A 94 0.49 1.80 13.23
CA LEU A 94 1.48 1.41 14.23
C LEU A 94 2.86 1.93 13.82
N THR A 95 3.37 2.89 14.59
CA THR A 95 4.70 3.47 14.34
C THR A 95 5.79 2.42 14.41
N PHE A 96 6.89 2.68 13.73
CA PHE A 96 8.15 1.94 13.82
C PHE A 96 8.52 1.54 15.27
N TRP A 97 8.40 2.46 16.22
CA TRP A 97 8.77 2.25 17.63
C TRP A 97 7.79 1.38 18.41
N ALA A 98 6.58 1.21 17.93
CA ALA A 98 5.54 0.44 18.61
C ALA A 98 5.40 -1.00 18.05
N ALA A 99 6.04 -1.31 16.93
CA ALA A 99 5.89 -2.55 16.18
C ALA A 99 6.71 -3.72 16.77
N ASN A 100 6.44 -4.07 18.04
CA ASN A 100 7.06 -5.22 18.70
C ASN A 100 6.12 -5.85 19.72
N THR A 101 6.24 -7.18 19.95
CA THR A 101 5.36 -7.97 20.81
C THR A 101 5.37 -7.56 22.30
N THR A 102 6.45 -6.95 22.75
CA THR A 102 6.64 -6.56 24.18
C THR A 102 6.11 -5.16 24.50
N SER A 103 5.84 -4.35 23.49
CA SER A 103 5.36 -2.98 23.66
C SER A 103 3.99 -2.94 24.34
N LYS A 104 3.87 -2.13 25.40
CA LYS A 104 2.57 -1.85 26.04
C LYS A 104 1.56 -1.26 25.05
N ARG A 105 2.04 -0.61 24.00
CA ARG A 105 1.21 0.04 22.97
C ARG A 105 0.54 -1.00 22.08
N ILE A 106 1.30 -1.98 21.56
CA ILE A 106 0.69 -3.05 20.76
C ILE A 106 -0.33 -3.86 21.58
N LYS A 107 -0.01 -4.19 22.84
CA LYS A 107 -0.96 -4.92 23.70
C LYS A 107 -2.28 -4.17 23.86
N LYS A 108 -2.21 -2.84 24.07
CA LYS A 108 -3.42 -2.00 24.15
C LYS A 108 -4.20 -1.98 22.81
N ILE A 109 -3.50 -1.90 21.68
CA ILE A 109 -4.12 -1.90 20.35
C ILE A 109 -4.77 -3.26 20.06
N LEU A 110 -4.12 -4.37 20.41
CA LEU A 110 -4.70 -5.71 20.22
C LEU A 110 -5.98 -5.90 21.03
N ASN A 111 -6.01 -5.41 22.30
CA ASN A 111 -7.25 -5.43 23.08
C ASN A 111 -8.34 -4.54 22.44
N MET A 112 -7.98 -3.39 21.87
CA MET A 112 -8.96 -2.55 21.16
C MET A 112 -9.54 -3.26 19.93
N ILE A 113 -8.75 -4.04 19.20
CA ILE A 113 -9.23 -4.79 18.03
C ILE A 113 -10.28 -5.83 18.45
N ASP A 114 -10.10 -6.48 19.62
CA ASP A 114 -11.05 -7.44 20.13
C ASP A 114 -12.42 -6.81 20.50
N ASP A 115 -12.43 -5.51 20.88
CA ASP A 115 -13.59 -4.82 21.45
C ASP A 115 -14.22 -3.77 20.49
N THR A 116 -13.70 -3.62 19.28
CA THR A 116 -14.14 -2.54 18.36
C THR A 116 -14.32 -3.02 16.92
N GLU A 117 -14.66 -2.08 16.03
CA GLU A 117 -14.74 -2.33 14.59
C GLU A 117 -13.38 -2.44 13.88
N VAL A 118 -12.27 -2.14 14.57
CA VAL A 118 -10.91 -2.20 14.01
C VAL A 118 -10.53 -3.64 13.72
N ASN A 119 -10.04 -3.91 12.50
CA ASN A 119 -9.70 -5.27 12.06
C ASN A 119 -8.35 -5.35 11.32
N ALA A 120 -7.60 -4.25 11.31
CA ALA A 120 -6.36 -4.16 10.54
C ALA A 120 -5.31 -3.27 11.21
N LEU A 121 -4.05 -3.48 10.86
CA LEU A 121 -2.93 -2.63 11.27
C LEU A 121 -2.09 -2.23 10.05
N VAL A 122 -1.77 -0.93 9.96
CA VAL A 122 -0.69 -0.46 9.08
C VAL A 122 0.57 -0.34 9.91
N ILE A 123 1.59 -1.10 9.55
CA ILE A 123 2.84 -1.21 10.32
C ILE A 123 3.98 -0.58 9.52
N ASP A 124 4.68 0.34 10.15
CA ASP A 124 5.81 1.06 9.55
C ASP A 124 7.03 0.16 9.47
N ILE A 125 7.19 -0.55 8.34
CA ILE A 125 8.26 -1.53 8.16
C ILE A 125 9.57 -0.87 7.79
N LYS A 126 9.54 0.15 6.94
CA LYS A 126 10.68 0.98 6.58
C LYS A 126 10.29 2.45 6.69
N ASN A 127 10.99 3.19 7.53
CA ASN A 127 10.72 4.61 7.77
C ASN A 127 11.56 5.54 6.86
N GLU A 128 11.36 6.85 6.98
CA GLU A 128 12.05 7.89 6.20
C GLU A 128 13.54 8.02 6.51
N TYR A 129 14.01 7.50 7.63
CA TYR A 129 15.44 7.40 7.94
C TYR A 129 16.12 6.26 7.17
N GLY A 130 15.35 5.36 6.53
CA GLY A 130 15.83 4.12 5.90
C GLY A 130 15.97 2.97 6.88
N SER A 131 15.56 3.13 8.15
CA SER A 131 15.60 2.06 9.14
C SER A 131 14.46 1.07 8.95
N THR A 132 14.74 -0.22 9.18
CA THR A 132 13.78 -1.32 9.11
C THR A 132 13.38 -1.82 10.49
N VAL A 133 12.10 -2.17 10.66
CA VAL A 133 11.53 -2.61 11.94
C VAL A 133 12.12 -3.95 12.40
N PHE A 134 12.54 -4.80 11.46
CA PHE A 134 13.18 -6.09 11.72
C PHE A 134 14.44 -6.27 10.83
N LYS A 135 15.24 -7.29 11.11
CA LYS A 135 16.41 -7.64 10.29
C LYS A 135 15.95 -8.40 9.05
N THR A 136 16.22 -7.85 7.88
CA THR A 136 15.91 -8.46 6.59
C THR A 136 17.02 -9.38 6.10
N SER A 137 16.73 -10.26 5.15
CA SER A 137 17.73 -11.03 4.41
C SER A 137 18.39 -10.21 3.28
N PHE A 138 17.87 -9.03 2.96
CA PHE A 138 18.37 -8.18 1.90
C PHE A 138 19.73 -7.56 2.28
N GLU A 139 20.79 -8.03 1.61
CA GLU A 139 22.17 -7.71 1.96
C GLU A 139 22.50 -6.22 1.88
N GLN A 140 21.99 -5.52 0.87
CA GLN A 140 22.23 -4.09 0.71
C GLN A 140 21.67 -3.28 1.89
N ALA A 141 20.48 -3.61 2.39
CA ALA A 141 19.91 -2.97 3.58
C ALA A 141 20.76 -3.23 4.82
N ASN A 142 21.29 -4.44 4.94
CA ASN A 142 22.19 -4.80 6.03
C ASN A 142 23.51 -4.03 5.96
N SER A 143 24.11 -3.88 4.76
CA SER A 143 25.34 -3.12 4.55
C SER A 143 25.18 -1.63 4.89
N TYR A 144 24.03 -1.04 4.60
CA TYR A 144 23.71 0.33 5.01
C TYR A 144 23.41 0.47 6.50
N GLY A 145 23.20 -0.64 7.19
CA GLY A 145 22.87 -0.64 8.61
C GLY A 145 21.42 -0.33 8.90
N ALA A 146 20.50 -0.59 7.97
CA ALA A 146 19.07 -0.30 8.10
C ALA A 146 18.43 -0.95 9.34
N HIS A 147 18.94 -2.11 9.79
CA HIS A 147 18.44 -2.85 10.94
C HIS A 147 19.06 -2.45 12.30
N LYS A 148 19.98 -1.47 12.34
CA LYS A 148 20.66 -1.07 13.61
C LYS A 148 19.67 -0.67 14.70
N ASN A 149 18.63 0.06 14.31
CA ASN A 149 17.59 0.55 15.22
C ASN A 149 16.31 -0.30 15.22
N ARG A 150 16.37 -1.56 14.72
CA ARG A 150 15.19 -2.42 14.64
C ARG A 150 14.50 -2.57 15.98
N THR A 151 13.20 -2.47 15.97
CA THR A 151 12.36 -2.54 17.17
C THR A 151 11.73 -3.92 17.36
N ASN A 152 11.62 -4.70 16.29
CA ASN A 152 11.13 -6.07 16.33
C ASN A 152 12.29 -7.05 16.10
N ARG A 153 12.51 -7.95 17.06
CA ARG A 153 13.58 -8.98 16.98
C ARG A 153 13.06 -10.35 16.61
N ASP A 154 11.74 -10.50 16.54
CA ASP A 154 11.04 -11.74 16.26
C ASP A 154 9.77 -11.42 15.46
N ILE A 155 9.97 -11.14 14.19
CA ILE A 155 8.89 -10.74 13.28
C ILE A 155 7.93 -11.90 12.99
N GLU A 156 8.44 -13.11 12.94
CA GLU A 156 7.67 -14.33 12.67
C GLU A 156 6.61 -14.54 13.75
N ASN A 157 6.99 -14.53 15.03
CA ASN A 157 6.06 -14.62 16.15
C ASN A 157 5.10 -13.44 16.20
N PHE A 158 5.56 -12.24 15.83
CA PHE A 158 4.68 -11.08 15.77
C PHE A 158 3.60 -11.26 14.70
N MET A 159 3.96 -11.70 13.51
CA MET A 159 3.02 -11.97 12.43
C MET A 159 2.07 -13.14 12.76
N GLN A 160 2.57 -14.21 13.40
CA GLN A 160 1.73 -15.31 13.88
C GLN A 160 0.67 -14.82 14.87
N LEU A 161 1.07 -13.95 15.82
CA LEU A 161 0.12 -13.34 16.78
C LEU A 161 -0.95 -12.52 16.06
N LEU A 162 -0.60 -11.69 15.08
CA LEU A 162 -1.57 -10.89 14.32
C LEU A 162 -2.52 -11.78 13.51
N LYS A 163 -2.00 -12.81 12.86
CA LYS A 163 -2.80 -13.78 12.10
C LYS A 163 -3.74 -14.60 12.98
N SER A 164 -3.28 -15.03 14.18
CA SER A 164 -4.13 -15.77 15.13
C SER A 164 -5.35 -14.97 15.59
N LYS A 165 -5.28 -13.64 15.51
CA LYS A 165 -6.37 -12.70 15.79
C LYS A 165 -7.14 -12.27 14.54
N ASN A 166 -6.90 -12.90 13.40
CA ASN A 166 -7.49 -12.55 12.10
C ASN A 166 -7.30 -11.07 11.70
N ILE A 167 -6.18 -10.44 12.09
CA ILE A 167 -5.87 -9.04 11.80
C ILE A 167 -5.31 -8.94 10.38
N TYR A 168 -5.90 -8.07 9.54
CA TYR A 168 -5.35 -7.72 8.23
C TYR A 168 -4.12 -6.83 8.40
N THR A 169 -3.04 -7.16 7.72
CA THR A 169 -1.73 -6.54 7.95
C THR A 169 -1.21 -5.81 6.72
N ILE A 170 -0.91 -4.53 6.88
CA ILE A 170 -0.40 -3.65 5.82
C ILE A 170 1.02 -3.21 6.19
N ALA A 171 1.99 -3.56 5.34
CA ALA A 171 3.38 -3.13 5.49
C ALA A 171 3.59 -1.77 4.82
N ARG A 172 3.78 -0.70 5.59
CA ARG A 172 4.11 0.61 5.04
C ARG A 172 5.62 0.71 4.78
N ILE A 173 5.96 1.06 3.55
CA ILE A 173 7.32 1.26 3.05
C ILE A 173 7.46 2.70 2.58
N VAL A 174 8.26 3.50 3.28
CA VAL A 174 8.65 4.82 2.79
C VAL A 174 9.62 4.66 1.62
N THR A 175 9.23 5.14 0.43
CA THR A 175 9.88 4.79 -0.84
C THR A 175 11.07 5.67 -1.16
N PHE A 176 10.86 6.89 -1.67
CA PHE A 176 11.95 7.74 -2.18
C PHE A 176 12.50 8.75 -1.15
N LYS A 177 11.79 9.03 -0.06
CA LYS A 177 12.33 9.79 1.07
C LYS A 177 13.14 8.85 1.95
N ASP A 178 14.44 8.72 1.70
CA ASP A 178 15.29 7.73 2.36
C ASP A 178 16.68 8.30 2.64
N GLU A 179 16.89 8.71 3.88
CA GLU A 179 18.16 9.29 4.33
C GLU A 179 19.32 8.30 4.20
N LEU A 180 19.10 7.06 4.62
CA LEU A 180 20.17 6.06 4.66
C LEU A 180 20.61 5.65 3.25
N GLN A 181 19.64 5.40 2.36
CA GLN A 181 19.91 5.04 0.98
C GLN A 181 20.61 6.19 0.24
N ALA A 182 20.10 7.41 0.35
CA ALA A 182 20.66 8.59 -0.31
C ALA A 182 22.07 8.93 0.18
N SER A 183 22.34 8.79 1.49
CA SER A 183 23.65 9.06 2.06
C SER A 183 24.71 8.02 1.72
N ASN A 184 24.30 6.73 1.55
CA ASN A 184 25.22 5.68 1.10
C ASN A 184 25.44 5.68 -0.42
N ASN A 185 24.56 6.34 -1.19
CA ASN A 185 24.61 6.38 -2.65
C ASN A 185 24.41 7.81 -3.17
N PRO A 186 25.40 8.69 -2.99
CA PRO A 186 25.30 10.07 -3.46
C PRO A 186 25.05 10.23 -4.96
N ASP A 187 25.37 9.21 -5.77
CA ASP A 187 25.23 9.24 -7.22
C ASP A 187 23.77 9.42 -7.65
N TYR A 188 22.85 8.70 -7.00
CA TYR A 188 21.42 8.76 -7.29
C TYR A 188 20.58 9.39 -6.16
N ALA A 189 21.23 10.16 -5.29
CA ALA A 189 20.52 11.08 -4.40
C ALA A 189 20.07 12.32 -5.18
N ILE A 190 18.90 12.86 -4.85
CA ILE A 190 18.46 14.17 -5.40
C ILE A 190 19.45 15.25 -4.95
N LYS A 191 19.85 16.13 -5.89
CA LYS A 191 20.87 17.15 -5.66
C LYS A 191 20.32 18.57 -5.81
N LYS A 192 20.99 19.50 -5.18
CA LYS A 192 20.85 20.93 -5.47
C LYS A 192 21.59 21.27 -6.77
N ILE A 193 21.40 22.48 -7.26
CA ILE A 193 22.09 22.98 -8.48
C ILE A 193 23.61 22.96 -8.29
N ASP A 194 24.11 23.21 -7.08
CA ASP A 194 25.54 23.18 -6.76
C ASP A 194 26.15 21.76 -6.68
N GLY A 195 25.33 20.72 -6.89
CA GLY A 195 25.75 19.31 -6.88
C GLY A 195 25.76 18.65 -5.50
N THR A 196 25.46 19.37 -4.43
CA THR A 196 25.35 18.79 -3.08
C THR A 196 24.02 18.03 -2.94
N ILE A 197 23.99 17.01 -2.05
CA ILE A 197 22.75 16.26 -1.74
C ILE A 197 21.71 17.24 -1.19
N TRP A 198 20.51 17.19 -1.79
CA TRP A 198 19.39 17.96 -1.28
C TRP A 198 18.76 17.29 -0.06
N ARG A 199 18.42 18.11 0.93
CA ARG A 199 17.67 17.71 2.12
C ARG A 199 16.44 18.58 2.27
N ASN A 200 15.33 17.96 2.67
CA ASN A 200 14.09 18.67 2.90
C ASN A 200 14.12 19.45 4.23
N HIS A 201 12.99 20.05 4.63
CA HIS A 201 12.87 20.83 5.87
C HIS A 201 13.10 19.98 7.15
N ASP A 202 12.89 18.66 7.11
CA ASP A 202 13.19 17.74 8.22
C ASP A 202 14.66 17.28 8.21
N ASN A 203 15.49 17.89 7.37
CA ASN A 203 16.88 17.51 7.14
C ASN A 203 17.08 16.07 6.61
N MET A 204 16.09 15.55 5.87
CA MET A 204 16.13 14.22 5.25
C MET A 204 16.48 14.31 3.78
N ALA A 205 17.41 13.46 3.34
CA ALA A 205 17.73 13.28 1.93
C ALA A 205 16.71 12.37 1.24
N TRP A 206 16.65 12.49 -0.08
CA TRP A 206 15.80 11.70 -0.96
C TRP A 206 16.66 11.10 -2.07
N VAL A 207 16.29 9.89 -2.49
CA VAL A 207 16.80 9.29 -3.71
C VAL A 207 16.02 9.80 -4.90
N ASP A 208 16.67 9.83 -6.07
CA ASP A 208 16.06 10.24 -7.34
C ASP A 208 15.08 9.17 -7.81
N PRO A 209 13.77 9.47 -7.94
CA PRO A 209 12.81 8.50 -8.43
C PRO A 209 13.06 8.05 -9.88
N TYR A 210 13.78 8.83 -10.70
CA TYR A 210 14.14 8.44 -12.07
C TYR A 210 15.24 7.37 -12.11
N ASP A 211 16.01 7.20 -11.04
CA ASP A 211 17.07 6.20 -11.01
C ASP A 211 16.52 4.82 -10.57
N VAL A 212 16.56 3.85 -11.48
CA VAL A 212 16.03 2.50 -11.25
C VAL A 212 16.66 1.78 -10.06
N ARG A 213 17.87 2.16 -9.63
CA ARG A 213 18.52 1.59 -8.44
C ARG A 213 17.75 1.94 -7.16
N SER A 214 17.07 3.08 -7.14
CA SER A 214 16.17 3.46 -6.03
C SER A 214 14.91 2.60 -5.99
N HIS A 215 14.41 2.19 -7.16
CA HIS A 215 13.28 1.26 -7.29
C HIS A 215 13.61 -0.11 -6.72
N GLU A 216 14.74 -0.70 -7.15
CA GLU A 216 15.18 -2.02 -6.71
C GLU A 216 15.29 -2.12 -5.18
N TYR A 217 15.85 -1.10 -4.54
CA TYR A 217 15.99 -1.08 -3.08
C TYR A 217 14.62 -1.11 -2.38
N ALA A 218 13.71 -0.21 -2.75
CA ALA A 218 12.40 -0.12 -2.12
C ALA A 218 11.55 -1.38 -2.34
N ILE A 219 11.61 -1.97 -3.55
CA ILE A 219 10.88 -3.20 -3.90
C ILE A 219 11.48 -4.41 -3.17
N SER A 220 12.81 -4.51 -3.05
CA SER A 220 13.44 -5.57 -2.27
C SER A 220 13.04 -5.51 -0.79
N MET A 221 12.88 -4.31 -0.23
CA MET A 221 12.34 -4.15 1.12
C MET A 221 10.87 -4.58 1.23
N ALA A 222 10.08 -4.33 0.19
CA ALA A 222 8.70 -4.80 0.12
C ALA A 222 8.61 -6.33 0.01
N GLU A 223 9.53 -6.98 -0.74
CA GLU A 223 9.62 -8.44 -0.79
C GLU A 223 9.94 -9.05 0.59
N GLU A 224 10.82 -8.42 1.37
CA GLU A 224 11.10 -8.87 2.75
C GLU A 224 9.86 -8.82 3.64
N ALA A 225 9.03 -7.78 3.51
CA ALA A 225 7.76 -7.71 4.22
C ALA A 225 6.76 -8.78 3.73
N ALA A 226 6.66 -8.97 2.42
CA ALA A 226 5.79 -10.00 1.84
C ALA A 226 6.19 -11.43 2.27
N LYS A 227 7.49 -11.73 2.35
CA LYS A 227 8.03 -13.02 2.83
C LYS A 227 7.59 -13.36 4.25
N VAL A 228 7.56 -12.39 5.16
CA VAL A 228 7.12 -12.62 6.54
C VAL A 228 5.59 -12.67 6.69
N GLY A 229 4.86 -12.45 5.59
CA GLY A 229 3.43 -12.76 5.46
C GLY A 229 2.49 -11.60 5.69
N PHE A 230 2.85 -10.37 5.37
CA PHE A 230 1.90 -9.27 5.26
C PHE A 230 0.88 -9.52 4.15
N ASP A 231 -0.35 -9.02 4.32
CA ASP A 231 -1.42 -9.16 3.36
C ASP A 231 -1.34 -8.09 2.25
N GLU A 232 -0.73 -6.95 2.56
CA GLU A 232 -0.64 -5.78 1.68
C GLU A 232 0.67 -5.03 1.88
N ILE A 233 1.24 -4.53 0.77
CA ILE A 233 2.36 -3.59 0.76
C ILE A 233 1.83 -2.20 0.42
N ASN A 234 2.08 -1.23 1.29
CA ASN A 234 1.68 0.16 1.12
C ASN A 234 2.92 1.02 0.88
N PHE A 235 3.02 1.63 -0.30
CA PHE A 235 4.11 2.53 -0.63
C PHE A 235 3.74 3.98 -0.29
N ASP A 236 4.43 4.55 0.69
CA ASP A 236 4.36 5.97 1.00
C ASP A 236 5.58 6.71 0.45
N TYR A 237 5.49 8.02 0.30
CA TYR A 237 6.51 8.84 -0.37
C TYR A 237 6.91 8.29 -1.75
N ILE A 238 5.99 7.62 -2.42
CA ILE A 238 6.09 7.19 -3.82
C ILE A 238 5.77 8.39 -4.72
N ARG A 239 6.66 9.37 -4.71
CA ARG A 239 6.47 10.66 -5.38
C ARG A 239 7.74 11.46 -5.46
N PHE A 240 7.76 12.46 -6.32
CA PHE A 240 8.77 13.48 -6.38
C PHE A 240 8.57 14.53 -5.27
N PRO A 241 9.63 15.19 -4.77
CA PRO A 241 9.48 16.37 -3.91
C PRO A 241 8.93 17.55 -4.74
N ALA A 242 7.87 18.20 -4.23
CA ALA A 242 7.27 19.38 -4.87
C ALA A 242 8.16 20.63 -4.63
N LYS A 243 9.41 20.60 -5.11
CA LYS A 243 10.41 21.65 -4.92
C LYS A 243 11.11 21.99 -6.22
N ALA A 244 11.04 23.25 -6.61
CA ALA A 244 11.79 23.76 -7.76
C ALA A 244 13.30 23.86 -7.46
N GLY A 245 14.12 23.88 -8.52
CA GLY A 245 15.56 24.07 -8.40
C GLY A 245 16.32 22.84 -7.90
N LEU A 246 15.76 21.65 -8.06
CA LEU A 246 16.43 20.39 -7.81
C LEU A 246 16.98 19.80 -9.11
N LYS A 247 18.05 19.02 -8.99
CA LYS A 247 18.69 18.32 -10.09
C LYS A 247 18.36 16.82 -10.00
N PHE A 248 17.84 16.29 -11.08
CA PHE A 248 17.50 14.91 -11.29
C PHE A 248 18.34 14.31 -12.43
N CYS A 249 18.39 12.99 -12.56
CA CYS A 249 19.12 12.32 -13.64
C CYS A 249 18.38 12.42 -14.99
N GLU A 250 17.08 12.74 -14.99
CA GLU A 250 16.27 12.94 -16.19
C GLU A 250 15.55 14.31 -16.19
N THR A 251 14.92 14.65 -17.32
CA THR A 251 14.10 15.86 -17.44
C THR A 251 12.86 15.76 -16.55
N ASN A 252 12.80 16.67 -15.57
CA ASN A 252 11.72 16.69 -14.61
C ASN A 252 10.49 17.45 -15.13
N ASN A 253 9.61 16.76 -15.84
CA ASN A 253 8.30 17.25 -16.30
C ASN A 253 7.19 16.27 -15.87
N GLN A 254 5.93 16.66 -16.05
CA GLN A 254 4.77 15.85 -15.62
C GLN A 254 4.77 14.47 -16.27
N GLU A 255 5.01 14.39 -17.59
CA GLU A 255 4.97 13.13 -18.33
C GLU A 255 5.96 12.13 -17.76
N ASN A 256 7.23 12.54 -17.62
CA ASN A 256 8.30 11.69 -17.09
C ASN A 256 8.03 11.30 -15.63
N ARG A 257 7.58 12.23 -14.76
CA ARG A 257 7.27 11.89 -13.37
C ARG A 257 6.17 10.84 -13.26
N VAL A 258 5.06 11.03 -13.99
CA VAL A 258 3.91 10.10 -13.95
C VAL A 258 4.30 8.74 -14.53
N LYS A 259 5.06 8.72 -15.63
CA LYS A 259 5.61 7.50 -16.23
C LYS A 259 6.48 6.73 -15.22
N THR A 260 7.45 7.39 -14.62
CA THR A 260 8.38 6.78 -13.65
C THR A 260 7.67 6.15 -12.45
N ILE A 261 6.66 6.81 -11.88
CA ILE A 261 5.87 6.22 -10.80
C ILE A 261 5.10 4.99 -11.29
N GLY A 262 4.55 5.02 -12.51
CA GLY A 262 3.92 3.86 -13.12
C GLY A 262 4.88 2.68 -13.30
N GLU A 263 6.07 2.92 -13.84
CA GLU A 263 7.11 1.91 -14.05
C GLU A 263 7.60 1.29 -12.72
N PHE A 264 7.75 2.09 -11.67
CA PHE A 264 8.02 1.58 -10.33
C PHE A 264 6.94 0.60 -9.87
N LEU A 265 5.67 0.96 -10.03
CA LEU A 265 4.54 0.12 -9.59
C LEU A 265 4.42 -1.15 -10.43
N ASP A 266 4.68 -1.09 -11.74
CA ASP A 266 4.69 -2.28 -12.62
C ASP A 266 5.79 -3.26 -12.21
N LEU A 267 6.98 -2.74 -11.88
CA LEU A 267 8.08 -3.56 -11.35
C LEU A 267 7.70 -4.18 -9.99
N ALA A 268 7.10 -3.39 -9.10
CA ALA A 268 6.62 -3.88 -7.82
C ALA A 268 5.55 -4.96 -7.98
N GLN A 269 4.57 -4.76 -8.87
CA GLN A 269 3.54 -5.76 -9.20
C GLN A 269 4.18 -7.07 -9.69
N SER A 270 5.15 -6.98 -10.60
CA SER A 270 5.85 -8.13 -11.14
C SER A 270 6.58 -8.91 -10.04
N ARG A 271 7.37 -8.22 -9.20
CA ARG A 271 8.19 -8.83 -8.14
C ARG A 271 7.38 -9.40 -6.99
N LEU A 272 6.26 -8.73 -6.64
CA LEU A 272 5.43 -9.12 -5.49
C LEU A 272 4.33 -10.14 -5.85
N ARG A 273 4.08 -10.40 -7.13
CA ARG A 273 3.04 -11.33 -7.61
C ARG A 273 3.13 -12.70 -6.94
N LYS A 274 4.33 -13.28 -6.86
CA LYS A 274 4.60 -14.59 -6.24
C LYS A 274 4.25 -14.70 -4.75
N TYR A 275 3.98 -13.57 -4.09
CA TYR A 275 3.54 -13.54 -2.69
C TYR A 275 2.03 -13.36 -2.54
N GLY A 276 1.34 -12.94 -3.60
CA GLY A 276 -0.11 -12.71 -3.60
C GLY A 276 -0.59 -11.53 -2.77
N VAL A 277 0.32 -10.60 -2.40
CA VAL A 277 -0.02 -9.42 -1.61
C VAL A 277 -0.71 -8.35 -2.46
N PHE A 278 -1.58 -7.56 -1.84
CA PHE A 278 -2.07 -6.34 -2.45
C PHE A 278 -1.00 -5.24 -2.46
N ILE A 279 -1.09 -4.32 -3.40
CA ILE A 279 -0.26 -3.13 -3.46
C ILE A 279 -1.16 -1.90 -3.31
N SER A 280 -0.89 -1.07 -2.31
CA SER A 280 -1.52 0.24 -2.13
C SER A 280 -0.51 1.37 -2.17
N VAL A 281 -0.97 2.56 -2.50
CA VAL A 281 -0.12 3.76 -2.60
C VAL A 281 -0.71 4.91 -1.81
N ASP A 282 0.12 5.54 -0.99
CA ASP A 282 -0.23 6.75 -0.27
C ASP A 282 -0.08 7.95 -1.19
N THR A 283 -1.07 8.82 -1.17
CA THR A 283 -1.10 9.98 -2.06
C THR A 283 -1.47 11.25 -1.31
N TYR A 284 -1.06 12.38 -1.86
CA TYR A 284 -1.59 13.65 -1.36
C TYR A 284 -3.11 13.73 -1.56
N GLY A 285 -3.81 14.24 -0.55
CA GLY A 285 -5.26 14.43 -0.63
C GLY A 285 -5.69 15.33 -1.80
N ASN A 286 -4.86 16.27 -2.19
CA ASN A 286 -5.13 17.18 -3.31
C ASN A 286 -5.24 16.48 -4.67
N ILE A 287 -4.70 15.28 -4.87
CA ILE A 287 -4.88 14.56 -6.14
C ILE A 287 -6.35 14.22 -6.42
N CYS A 288 -7.18 14.16 -5.37
CA CYS A 288 -8.62 13.99 -5.53
C CYS A 288 -9.28 15.17 -6.28
N TRP A 289 -8.64 16.34 -6.26
CA TRP A 289 -9.16 17.60 -6.81
C TRP A 289 -8.40 18.10 -8.04
N SER A 290 -7.24 17.51 -8.31
CA SER A 290 -6.38 17.90 -9.43
C SER A 290 -6.55 16.97 -10.63
N ASN A 291 -6.34 17.54 -11.83
CA ASN A 291 -6.19 16.78 -13.07
C ASN A 291 -4.74 16.62 -13.49
N ASP A 292 -3.82 17.39 -12.88
CA ASP A 292 -2.38 17.28 -13.08
C ASP A 292 -1.70 16.46 -11.95
N ASP A 293 -0.39 16.29 -12.04
CA ASP A 293 0.39 15.50 -11.09
C ASP A 293 0.84 16.29 -9.84
N ASN A 294 0.40 17.51 -9.65
CA ASN A 294 0.83 18.43 -8.57
C ASN A 294 2.36 18.56 -8.45
N ASN A 295 3.11 18.39 -9.53
CA ASN A 295 4.58 18.32 -9.59
C ASN A 295 5.20 17.19 -8.73
N ILE A 296 4.46 16.14 -8.45
CA ILE A 296 4.92 15.01 -7.61
C ILE A 296 4.82 13.65 -8.31
N GLY A 297 4.33 13.57 -9.54
CA GLY A 297 4.20 12.34 -10.31
C GLY A 297 2.95 11.52 -9.96
N GLN A 298 2.02 12.06 -9.17
CA GLN A 298 0.81 11.34 -8.75
C GLN A 298 -0.44 11.88 -9.44
N THR A 299 -1.14 11.03 -10.21
CA THR A 299 -2.51 11.28 -10.67
C THR A 299 -3.38 10.08 -10.33
N VAL A 300 -4.67 10.32 -10.00
CA VAL A 300 -5.60 9.23 -9.64
C VAL A 300 -5.66 8.16 -10.73
N LEU A 301 -5.79 8.58 -12.01
CA LEU A 301 -5.96 7.65 -13.12
C LEU A 301 -4.69 6.84 -13.42
N SER A 302 -3.51 7.45 -13.32
CA SER A 302 -2.26 6.72 -13.52
C SER A 302 -2.07 5.69 -12.40
N LEU A 303 -2.15 6.11 -11.14
CA LEU A 303 -1.97 5.21 -10.01
C LEU A 303 -2.96 4.05 -10.02
N ALA A 304 -4.22 4.30 -10.41
CA ALA A 304 -5.24 3.27 -10.50
C ALA A 304 -4.98 2.21 -11.59
N LYS A 305 -4.11 2.46 -12.56
CA LYS A 305 -3.69 1.45 -13.55
C LYS A 305 -2.68 0.46 -12.97
N HIS A 306 -1.87 0.90 -12.01
CA HIS A 306 -0.66 0.20 -11.57
C HIS A 306 -0.71 -0.28 -10.12
N ALA A 307 -1.64 0.20 -9.26
CA ALA A 307 -1.81 -0.23 -7.88
C ALA A 307 -3.18 -0.85 -7.64
N ASP A 308 -3.31 -1.70 -6.63
CA ASP A 308 -4.60 -2.31 -6.26
C ASP A 308 -5.48 -1.28 -5.52
N TYR A 309 -4.93 -0.55 -4.54
CA TYR A 309 -5.65 0.46 -3.75
C TYR A 309 -4.96 1.82 -3.79
N ILE A 310 -5.76 2.87 -3.77
CA ILE A 310 -5.32 4.26 -3.66
C ILE A 310 -5.70 4.78 -2.28
N SER A 311 -4.72 5.34 -1.56
CA SER A 311 -4.86 5.76 -0.18
C SER A 311 -4.58 7.27 -0.02
N PRO A 312 -5.54 8.14 -0.38
CA PRO A 312 -5.34 9.57 -0.26
C PRO A 312 -5.28 10.00 1.21
N MET A 313 -4.32 10.83 1.56
CA MET A 313 -4.17 11.46 2.87
C MET A 313 -5.18 12.61 3.01
N LEU A 314 -6.40 12.27 3.40
CA LEU A 314 -7.51 13.23 3.52
C LEU A 314 -7.56 13.85 4.92
N TYR A 315 -6.44 14.40 5.37
CA TYR A 315 -6.37 15.11 6.65
C TYR A 315 -6.99 16.49 6.51
N PRO A 316 -8.13 16.80 7.18
CA PRO A 316 -8.76 18.11 7.03
C PRO A 316 -7.86 19.29 7.38
N SER A 317 -6.89 19.10 8.28
CA SER A 317 -5.85 20.10 8.58
C SER A 317 -4.84 20.33 7.43
N GLY A 318 -4.79 19.44 6.45
CA GLY A 318 -3.86 19.53 5.32
C GLY A 318 -4.37 20.37 4.16
N PHE A 319 -5.65 20.75 4.17
CA PHE A 319 -6.25 21.57 3.13
C PHE A 319 -6.21 23.05 3.52
N ALA A 320 -5.94 23.91 2.54
CA ALA A 320 -5.85 25.35 2.76
C ALA A 320 -7.19 25.94 3.20
N SER A 321 -7.15 27.06 3.94
CA SER A 321 -8.31 27.88 4.25
C SER A 321 -9.06 28.25 2.96
N GLY A 322 -10.38 28.19 2.99
CA GLY A 322 -11.23 28.40 1.80
C GLY A 322 -11.48 27.13 0.97
N SER A 323 -10.72 26.05 1.15
CA SER A 323 -10.97 24.78 0.46
C SER A 323 -12.37 24.26 0.81
N PHE A 324 -13.03 23.64 -0.18
CA PHE A 324 -14.40 23.11 -0.05
C PHE A 324 -15.44 24.19 0.29
N TYR A 325 -15.12 25.48 0.10
CA TYR A 325 -15.91 26.63 0.55
C TYR A 325 -16.04 26.76 2.08
N PHE A 326 -15.09 26.21 2.84
CA PHE A 326 -14.99 26.36 4.28
C PHE A 326 -13.82 27.26 4.67
N GLU A 327 -14.06 28.20 5.57
CA GLU A 327 -12.97 29.01 6.12
C GLU A 327 -11.90 28.13 6.79
N TYR A 328 -12.35 27.13 7.55
CA TYR A 328 -11.47 26.17 8.21
C TYR A 328 -11.90 24.73 7.89
N PRO A 329 -11.32 24.07 6.87
CA PRO A 329 -11.66 22.67 6.52
C PRO A 329 -11.54 21.70 7.69
N SER A 330 -10.65 21.97 8.65
CA SER A 330 -10.47 21.13 9.85
C SER A 330 -11.69 21.07 10.77
N GLU A 331 -12.66 21.98 10.63
CA GLU A 331 -13.93 21.96 11.38
C GLU A 331 -15.01 21.12 10.70
N HIS A 332 -14.77 20.68 9.46
CA HIS A 332 -15.73 19.97 8.63
C HIS A 332 -15.23 18.59 8.16
N PRO A 333 -14.82 17.70 9.11
CA PRO A 333 -14.12 16.44 8.77
C PRO A 333 -14.95 15.55 7.84
N TYR A 334 -16.25 15.38 8.07
CA TYR A 334 -17.13 14.62 7.18
C TYR A 334 -17.08 15.15 5.74
N ALA A 335 -17.32 16.45 5.59
CA ALA A 335 -17.43 17.04 4.26
C ALA A 335 -16.12 16.98 3.47
N VAL A 336 -14.97 17.13 4.13
CA VAL A 336 -13.65 17.02 3.49
C VAL A 336 -13.46 15.61 2.93
N ILE A 337 -13.71 14.57 3.74
CA ILE A 337 -13.56 13.18 3.32
C ILE A 337 -14.56 12.84 2.22
N TYR A 338 -15.85 13.05 2.47
CA TYR A 338 -16.92 12.69 1.54
C TYR A 338 -16.77 13.36 0.18
N ARG A 339 -16.56 14.69 0.14
CA ARG A 339 -16.43 15.44 -1.12
C ARG A 339 -15.18 15.06 -1.89
N SER A 340 -14.04 14.78 -1.20
CA SER A 340 -12.81 14.37 -1.86
C SER A 340 -12.97 13.01 -2.56
N ILE A 341 -13.58 12.03 -1.89
CA ILE A 341 -13.79 10.71 -2.49
C ILE A 341 -14.89 10.80 -3.57
N LYS A 342 -15.96 11.55 -3.33
CA LYS A 342 -17.00 11.77 -4.33
C LYS A 342 -16.45 12.35 -5.63
N ASN A 343 -15.46 13.25 -5.53
CA ASN A 343 -14.87 13.88 -6.72
C ASN A 343 -14.04 12.91 -7.59
N ILE A 344 -13.61 11.77 -7.05
CA ILE A 344 -12.84 10.78 -7.81
C ILE A 344 -13.62 9.50 -8.15
N LYS A 345 -14.82 9.29 -7.57
CA LYS A 345 -15.58 8.05 -7.76
C LYS A 345 -16.01 7.79 -9.21
N ASP A 346 -16.11 8.84 -10.03
CA ASP A 346 -16.43 8.70 -11.45
C ASP A 346 -15.17 8.37 -12.29
N ARG A 347 -13.98 8.46 -11.68
CA ARG A 347 -12.68 8.14 -12.30
C ARG A 347 -12.17 6.77 -11.89
N ILE A 348 -12.47 6.33 -10.67
CA ILE A 348 -12.10 5.02 -10.14
C ILE A 348 -13.21 4.47 -9.23
N ASP A 349 -13.32 3.14 -9.16
CA ASP A 349 -14.22 2.47 -8.22
C ASP A 349 -13.88 2.84 -6.78
N SER A 350 -14.87 3.28 -6.00
CA SER A 350 -14.72 3.63 -4.58
C SER A 350 -14.19 2.45 -3.75
N LYS A 351 -14.45 1.20 -4.15
CA LYS A 351 -13.90 -0.02 -3.55
C LYS A 351 -12.38 -0.16 -3.70
N ARG A 352 -11.75 0.68 -4.50
CA ARG A 352 -10.30 0.80 -4.63
C ARG A 352 -9.72 1.99 -3.86
N VAL A 353 -10.56 2.73 -3.13
CA VAL A 353 -10.16 3.88 -2.32
C VAL A 353 -10.18 3.50 -0.85
N ARG A 354 -9.08 3.72 -0.16
CA ARG A 354 -8.93 3.53 1.28
C ARG A 354 -8.18 4.72 1.88
N PRO A 355 -8.88 5.79 2.27
CA PRO A 355 -8.24 7.03 2.69
C PRO A 355 -7.55 6.90 4.05
N TRP A 356 -6.50 7.70 4.23
CA TRP A 356 -5.96 8.04 5.53
C TRP A 356 -6.80 9.11 6.20
N LEU A 357 -7.18 8.88 7.45
CA LEU A 357 -7.98 9.75 8.30
C LEU A 357 -7.13 10.35 9.43
N GLN A 358 -7.48 11.56 9.84
CA GLN A 358 -6.74 12.32 10.85
C GLN A 358 -7.11 11.91 12.27
N TYR A 359 -6.09 11.53 13.07
CA TYR A 359 -6.23 11.28 14.52
C TYR A 359 -5.28 12.14 15.35
N PHE A 360 -4.88 13.28 14.83
CA PHE A 360 -3.98 14.22 15.49
C PHE A 360 -4.64 15.61 15.58
N LYS A 361 -4.05 16.45 16.45
CA LYS A 361 -4.50 17.83 16.62
C LYS A 361 -4.36 18.60 15.31
N ASP A 362 -5.36 19.42 14.97
CA ASP A 362 -5.25 20.37 13.87
C ASP A 362 -3.99 21.23 14.03
N TYR A 363 -3.13 21.22 13.02
CA TYR A 363 -1.88 21.98 13.04
C TYR A 363 -1.95 23.31 12.27
N ALA A 364 -2.94 23.46 11.39
CA ALA A 364 -2.99 24.57 10.43
C ALA A 364 -3.95 25.69 10.84
N HIS A 365 -5.17 25.37 11.27
CA HIS A 365 -6.25 26.33 11.42
C HIS A 365 -6.55 26.66 12.87
N THR A 366 -7.53 25.97 13.46
CA THR A 366 -8.11 26.29 14.76
C THR A 366 -7.40 25.63 15.94
N LYS A 367 -6.37 24.81 15.67
CA LYS A 367 -5.66 23.99 16.68
C LYS A 367 -6.59 23.04 17.46
N ARG A 368 -7.72 22.67 16.87
CA ARG A 368 -8.74 21.78 17.44
C ARG A 368 -8.17 20.37 17.67
N HIS A 369 -8.54 19.76 18.78
CA HIS A 369 -8.26 18.35 19.02
C HIS A 369 -9.32 17.50 18.30
N TYR A 370 -8.87 16.50 17.53
CA TYR A 370 -9.74 15.49 16.97
C TYR A 370 -10.09 14.46 18.04
N ARG A 371 -11.35 14.54 18.51
CA ARG A 371 -11.93 13.65 19.51
C ARG A 371 -12.91 12.68 18.87
N LYS A 372 -13.74 12.00 19.67
CA LYS A 372 -14.71 11.01 19.21
C LYS A 372 -15.55 11.54 18.03
N PHE A 373 -16.12 12.75 18.15
CA PHE A 373 -16.96 13.33 17.12
C PHE A 373 -16.22 13.48 15.77
N GLU A 374 -15.06 14.13 15.75
CA GLU A 374 -14.31 14.38 14.52
C GLU A 374 -13.81 13.07 13.89
N VAL A 375 -13.44 12.08 14.72
CA VAL A 375 -13.02 10.75 14.24
C VAL A 375 -14.20 10.00 13.62
N ARG A 376 -15.35 9.96 14.29
CA ARG A 376 -16.56 9.28 13.79
C ARG A 376 -17.10 9.92 12.51
N GLU A 377 -17.08 11.24 12.41
CA GLU A 377 -17.50 11.96 11.19
C GLU A 377 -16.63 11.57 9.97
N GLN A 378 -15.33 11.41 10.15
CA GLN A 378 -14.46 10.93 9.07
C GLN A 378 -14.79 9.48 8.68
N ILE A 379 -14.96 8.60 9.66
CA ILE A 379 -15.31 7.18 9.43
C ILE A 379 -16.66 7.11 8.69
N ARG A 380 -17.70 7.80 9.19
CA ARG A 380 -19.03 7.85 8.57
C ARG A 380 -18.96 8.28 7.10
N ALA A 381 -18.15 9.28 6.77
CA ALA A 381 -17.98 9.73 5.38
C ALA A 381 -17.43 8.62 4.46
N THR A 382 -16.55 7.76 4.96
CA THR A 382 -16.03 6.61 4.18
C THR A 382 -17.07 5.52 4.02
N GLU A 383 -17.91 5.30 5.02
CA GLU A 383 -19.01 4.32 5.00
C GLU A 383 -20.11 4.78 4.03
N ASP A 384 -20.56 6.03 4.13
CA ASP A 384 -21.62 6.61 3.28
C ASP A 384 -21.24 6.58 1.77
N ILE A 385 -19.96 6.69 1.43
CA ILE A 385 -19.50 6.62 0.03
C ILE A 385 -19.01 5.21 -0.38
N ASN A 386 -19.09 4.25 0.54
CA ASN A 386 -18.79 2.83 0.30
C ASN A 386 -17.37 2.57 -0.20
N THR A 387 -16.36 3.07 0.52
CA THR A 387 -14.94 2.78 0.26
C THR A 387 -14.55 1.35 0.69
N SER A 388 -13.32 0.92 0.41
CA SER A 388 -12.76 -0.35 0.95
C SER A 388 -12.34 -0.25 2.42
N GLY A 389 -12.84 0.75 3.13
CA GLY A 389 -12.51 1.05 4.52
C GLY A 389 -11.66 2.30 4.68
N TRP A 390 -10.85 2.34 5.74
CA TRP A 390 -10.06 3.50 6.11
C TRP A 390 -8.78 3.11 6.87
N MET A 391 -7.83 4.02 6.93
CA MET A 391 -6.61 3.91 7.74
C MET A 391 -6.49 5.15 8.63
N MET A 392 -6.32 4.99 9.94
CA MET A 392 -6.29 6.08 10.92
C MET A 392 -4.85 6.44 11.29
N TRP A 393 -4.45 7.68 11.01
CA TRP A 393 -3.11 8.17 11.28
C TRP A 393 -3.00 8.86 12.63
N SER A 394 -2.27 8.23 13.56
CA SER A 394 -1.82 8.83 14.82
C SER A 394 -0.29 8.80 14.90
N PRO A 395 0.42 9.93 14.87
CA PRO A 395 1.90 9.97 14.92
C PRO A 395 2.51 9.28 16.13
N SER A 396 1.72 9.05 17.17
CA SER A 396 2.14 8.39 18.41
C SER A 396 1.58 6.96 18.56
N SER A 397 0.76 6.49 17.63
CA SER A 397 -0.03 5.24 17.73
C SER A 397 -0.81 5.14 19.06
N ARG A 398 -1.34 6.25 19.54
CA ARG A 398 -2.17 6.30 20.74
C ARG A 398 -3.61 6.55 20.31
N TYR A 399 -4.48 5.63 20.70
CA TYR A 399 -5.89 5.64 20.33
C TYR A 399 -6.76 5.48 21.57
N HIS A 400 -7.99 5.99 21.51
CA HIS A 400 -9.03 5.81 22.52
C HIS A 400 -10.03 4.78 22.01
N LEU A 401 -10.26 3.70 22.75
CA LEU A 401 -11.12 2.59 22.40
C LEU A 401 -12.53 3.07 22.01
N ASN A 402 -13.13 3.94 22.82
CA ASN A 402 -14.49 4.43 22.64
C ASN A 402 -14.71 5.32 21.38
N TYR A 403 -13.65 5.60 20.60
CA TYR A 403 -13.80 6.30 19.32
C TYR A 403 -14.11 5.34 18.17
N PHE A 404 -13.84 4.04 18.35
CA PHE A 404 -13.99 2.99 17.34
C PHE A 404 -15.07 1.95 17.68
N VAL A 405 -15.76 2.09 18.81
CA VAL A 405 -16.95 1.30 19.10
C VAL A 405 -18.07 1.83 18.22
N LYS A 406 -18.73 0.95 17.45
CA LYS A 406 -19.97 1.30 16.75
C LYS A 406 -20.99 1.74 17.79
N GLU A 407 -21.69 2.83 17.51
CA GLU A 407 -22.90 3.15 18.24
C GLU A 407 -23.95 2.15 17.75
N ASP A 408 -24.58 1.43 18.68
CA ASP A 408 -25.71 0.56 18.35
C ASP A 408 -26.78 1.41 17.65
N GLU A 409 -27.22 0.99 16.47
CA GLU A 409 -28.27 1.61 15.67
C GLU A 409 -29.62 1.55 16.39
#